data_ef2b58434717dac40a187e09841a813e
#
_entry.id   ef2b58434717dac40a187e09841a813e
#
_cell.length_a   1.000
_cell.length_b   1.000
_cell.length_c   1.000
_cell.angle_alpha   90.00
_cell.angle_beta   90.00
_cell.angle_gamma   90.00
#
_symmetry.space_group_name_H-M   'P 1'
#
loop_
_entity.id
_entity.type
_entity.pdbx_description
1 polymer ?
#
loop_
_entity_poly.entity_id
_entity_poly.type
_entity_poly.pdbx_seq_one_letter_code
_entity_poly.pdbx_strand_id
1 'polypeptide(L)'
;KLKEINLIQAHIEEDAGKLIHAKNNNFTYIDLNRCGSPLLEIVSEPEIKSASEAKSYLTYLRKLIKSLNIADCDMEKGQFRCDANISLRKNKNESLGTRTEIKNINSFRHVEKAINHEINRQKEILQKGDKIKQCTLQYHDKSNTINIIRSKENTEDYRYFPCPDLPPVL
;
A
#
# COMPACT_ATOMS: atom_id res chain seq x y z
N LYS A 1 14.49 19.32 -10.35
CA LYS A 1 13.88 20.18 -9.35
C LYS A 1 13.39 19.30 -8.21
N LEU A 2 13.82 19.59 -6.97
CA LEU A 2 13.32 18.88 -5.80
C LEU A 2 11.83 19.19 -5.63
N LYS A 3 11.06 18.18 -5.21
CA LYS A 3 9.65 18.30 -4.88
C LYS A 3 9.46 17.82 -3.44
N GLU A 4 8.77 18.62 -2.67
CA GLU A 4 8.35 18.24 -1.32
C GLU A 4 7.11 17.36 -1.39
N ILE A 5 7.09 16.34 -0.56
CA ILE A 5 5.94 15.46 -0.33
C ILE A 5 5.69 15.45 1.17
N ASN A 6 4.54 15.97 1.56
CA ASN A 6 4.13 15.98 2.96
C ASN A 6 3.73 14.60 3.43
N LEU A 7 3.94 14.33 4.71
CA LEU A 7 3.49 13.10 5.36
C LEU A 7 2.25 13.40 6.20
N ILE A 8 1.26 12.51 6.11
CA ILE A 8 0.12 12.52 7.01
C ILE A 8 0.58 12.06 8.38
N GLN A 9 1.33 10.93 8.40
CA GLN A 9 1.83 10.33 9.63
C GLN A 9 3.03 9.42 9.38
N ALA A 10 3.80 9.20 10.43
CA ALA A 10 4.72 8.09 10.60
C ALA A 10 4.32 7.39 11.90
N HIS A 11 3.87 6.13 11.80
CA HIS A 11 3.30 5.38 12.90
C HIS A 11 4.14 4.15 13.20
N ILE A 12 4.42 3.90 14.48
CA ILE A 12 5.11 2.69 14.93
C ILE A 12 4.06 1.67 15.32
N GLU A 13 4.17 0.48 14.78
CA GLU A 13 3.28 -0.65 15.06
C GLU A 13 4.06 -1.97 15.12
N GLU A 14 3.40 -3.06 15.40
CA GLU A 14 3.95 -4.40 15.40
C GLU A 14 3.41 -5.20 14.23
N ASP A 15 4.28 -6.02 13.60
CA ASP A 15 3.85 -6.91 12.52
C ASP A 15 3.00 -8.06 13.09
N ALA A 16 1.94 -8.40 12.41
CA ALA A 16 1.01 -9.43 12.83
C ALA A 16 1.49 -10.84 12.46
N GLY A 17 0.98 -11.84 13.19
CA GLY A 17 1.04 -13.24 12.77
C GLY A 17 0.27 -13.47 11.47
N LYS A 18 0.57 -14.57 10.78
CA LYS A 18 -0.06 -14.93 9.51
C LYS A 18 -0.81 -16.27 9.62
N LEU A 19 -2.05 -16.28 9.13
CA LEU A 19 -2.82 -17.51 8.96
C LEU A 19 -2.60 -18.08 7.55
N ILE A 20 -2.26 -19.36 7.48
CA ILE A 20 -2.04 -20.09 6.23
C ILE A 20 -3.07 -21.23 6.16
N HIS A 21 -4.10 -21.05 5.33
CA HIS A 21 -5.14 -22.05 5.12
C HIS A 21 -4.62 -23.14 4.16
N ALA A 22 -4.61 -24.39 4.61
CA ALA A 22 -4.22 -25.53 3.77
C ALA A 22 -5.29 -25.79 2.70
N LYS A 23 -4.88 -25.91 1.43
CA LYS A 23 -5.79 -26.09 0.30
C LYS A 23 -6.60 -27.38 0.36
N ASN A 24 -6.07 -28.43 0.99
CA ASN A 24 -6.64 -29.79 0.96
C ASN A 24 -7.00 -30.35 2.34
N ASN A 25 -6.88 -29.58 3.40
CA ASN A 25 -7.13 -30.03 4.77
C ASN A 25 -7.91 -28.95 5.55
N ASN A 26 -8.70 -29.39 6.54
CA ASN A 26 -9.43 -28.50 7.44
C ASN A 26 -8.52 -27.85 8.50
N PHE A 27 -7.23 -27.70 8.22
CA PHE A 27 -6.27 -27.11 9.14
C PHE A 27 -5.86 -25.69 8.67
N THR A 28 -5.64 -24.84 9.65
CA THR A 28 -5.03 -23.53 9.46
C THR A 28 -3.72 -23.51 10.26
N TYR A 29 -2.62 -23.24 9.57
CA TYR A 29 -1.33 -23.03 10.22
C TYR A 29 -1.22 -21.60 10.69
N ILE A 30 -0.56 -21.39 11.81
CA ILE A 30 -0.27 -20.07 12.36
C ILE A 30 1.23 -19.84 12.22
N ASP A 31 1.61 -18.84 11.44
CA ASP A 31 3.00 -18.41 11.27
C ASP A 31 3.24 -17.15 12.10
N LEU A 32 4.06 -17.28 13.14
CA LEU A 32 4.42 -16.20 14.06
C LEU A 32 5.82 -15.65 13.81
N ASN A 33 6.51 -16.04 12.73
CA ASN A 33 7.90 -15.66 12.48
C ASN A 33 8.15 -14.14 12.51
N ARG A 34 7.15 -13.34 12.17
CA ARG A 34 7.26 -11.88 12.15
C ARG A 34 6.36 -11.18 13.19
N CYS A 35 5.61 -11.97 13.96
CA CYS A 35 4.73 -11.44 14.99
C CYS A 35 5.52 -10.62 16.04
N GLY A 36 5.06 -9.41 16.32
CA GLY A 36 5.72 -8.50 17.26
C GLY A 36 6.98 -7.81 16.72
N SER A 37 7.36 -8.03 15.46
CA SER A 37 8.48 -7.29 14.87
C SER A 37 8.10 -5.82 14.69
N PRO A 38 8.97 -4.85 15.10
CA PRO A 38 8.67 -3.44 14.92
C PRO A 38 8.44 -3.09 13.46
N LEU A 39 7.39 -2.34 13.19
CA LEU A 39 7.00 -1.88 11.86
C LEU A 39 6.80 -0.37 11.89
N LEU A 40 7.37 0.35 10.92
CA LEU A 40 7.14 1.77 10.72
C LEU A 40 6.25 1.97 9.49
N GLU A 41 5.03 2.45 9.71
CA GLU A 41 4.13 2.85 8.64
C GLU A 41 4.33 4.33 8.33
N ILE A 42 4.57 4.66 7.07
CA ILE A 42 4.71 6.04 6.59
C ILE A 42 3.62 6.31 5.56
N VAL A 43 2.74 7.25 5.86
CA VAL A 43 1.63 7.65 4.99
C VAL A 43 1.88 9.03 4.44
N SER A 44 1.95 9.15 3.11
CA SER A 44 2.12 10.44 2.42
C SER A 44 0.79 11.11 2.10
N GLU A 45 0.81 12.44 2.03
CA GLU A 45 -0.28 13.20 1.39
C GLU A 45 -0.40 12.81 -0.11
N PRO A 46 -1.60 12.96 -0.72
CA PRO A 46 -1.85 12.59 -2.11
C PRO A 46 -1.25 13.60 -3.12
N GLU A 47 0.02 13.91 -2.95
CA GLU A 47 0.75 14.92 -3.73
C GLU A 47 1.56 14.31 -4.87
N ILE A 48 1.76 12.99 -4.87
CA ILE A 48 2.43 12.24 -5.94
C ILE A 48 1.52 12.19 -7.16
N LYS A 49 2.01 12.63 -8.33
CA LYS A 49 1.19 12.86 -9.54
C LYS A 49 1.49 11.92 -10.70
N SER A 50 2.47 11.05 -10.56
CA SER A 50 2.82 10.07 -11.58
C SER A 50 3.45 8.82 -11.00
N ALA A 51 3.43 7.74 -11.77
CA ALA A 51 4.08 6.49 -11.40
C ALA A 51 5.61 6.64 -11.23
N SER A 52 6.24 7.46 -12.07
CA SER A 52 7.67 7.76 -11.96
C SER A 52 8.02 8.58 -10.72
N GLU A 53 7.17 9.54 -10.33
CA GLU A 53 7.32 10.25 -9.05
C GLU A 53 7.20 9.30 -7.87
N ALA A 54 6.23 8.37 -7.88
CA ALA A 54 6.07 7.37 -6.82
C ALA A 54 7.33 6.50 -6.66
N LYS A 55 7.88 6.03 -7.77
CA LYS A 55 9.14 5.26 -7.74
C LYS A 55 10.31 6.08 -7.20
N SER A 56 10.42 7.34 -7.63
CA SER A 56 11.47 8.25 -7.16
C SER A 56 11.34 8.53 -5.66
N TYR A 57 10.12 8.78 -5.18
CA TYR A 57 9.81 8.96 -3.76
C TYR A 57 10.22 7.74 -2.92
N LEU A 58 9.80 6.55 -3.31
CA LEU A 58 10.14 5.31 -2.60
C LEU A 58 11.65 5.03 -2.62
N THR A 59 12.32 5.32 -3.74
CA THR A 59 13.77 5.18 -3.84
C THR A 59 14.51 6.13 -2.87
N TYR A 60 14.04 7.37 -2.78
CA TYR A 60 14.58 8.35 -1.85
C TYR A 60 14.32 7.95 -0.39
N LEU A 61 13.07 7.58 -0.08
CA LEU A 61 12.66 7.15 1.27
C LEU A 61 13.49 5.95 1.75
N ARG A 62 13.70 4.95 0.89
CA ARG A 62 14.58 3.81 1.18
C ARG A 62 16.00 4.25 1.55
N LYS A 63 16.58 5.16 0.76
CA LYS A 63 17.92 5.69 1.02
C LYS A 63 18.00 6.41 2.37
N LEU A 64 16.99 7.22 2.66
CA LEU A 64 16.90 7.96 3.92
C LEU A 64 16.83 7.00 5.11
N ILE A 65 15.90 6.04 5.11
CA ILE A 65 15.72 5.06 6.19
C ILE A 65 17.02 4.26 6.43
N LYS A 66 17.67 3.84 5.34
CA LYS A 66 18.97 3.15 5.44
C LYS A 66 20.07 4.04 6.02
N SER A 67 20.14 5.30 5.61
CA SER A 67 21.15 6.23 6.12
C SER A 67 20.99 6.55 7.61
N LEU A 68 19.75 6.45 8.11
CA LEU A 68 19.41 6.61 9.51
C LEU A 68 19.57 5.31 10.34
N ASN A 69 20.00 4.21 9.71
CA ASN A 69 20.12 2.89 10.32
C ASN A 69 18.83 2.37 10.98
N ILE A 70 17.67 2.76 10.44
CA ILE A 70 16.35 2.33 10.95
C ILE A 70 16.02 0.92 10.44
N ALA A 71 16.23 0.65 9.14
CA ALA A 71 15.99 -0.66 8.53
C ALA A 71 16.84 -0.86 7.27
N ASP A 72 17.07 -2.13 6.90
CA ASP A 72 17.76 -2.49 5.64
C ASP A 72 16.92 -2.20 4.39
N CYS A 73 15.61 -2.15 4.53
CA CYS A 73 14.65 -1.86 3.47
C CYS A 73 14.79 -2.80 2.25
N ASP A 74 14.97 -4.09 2.51
CA ASP A 74 15.03 -5.10 1.46
C ASP A 74 13.59 -5.56 1.12
N MET A 75 13.11 -5.19 -0.07
CA MET A 75 11.75 -5.54 -0.50
C MET A 75 11.59 -7.05 -0.76
N GLU A 76 12.64 -7.72 -1.22
CA GLU A 76 12.60 -9.17 -1.50
C GLU A 76 12.48 -9.96 -0.21
N LYS A 77 13.06 -9.46 0.89
CA LYS A 77 12.91 -10.00 2.24
C LYS A 77 11.65 -9.50 2.97
N GLY A 78 10.83 -8.69 2.32
CA GLY A 78 9.63 -8.11 2.91
C GLY A 78 9.90 -7.07 4.02
N GLN A 79 11.13 -6.52 4.09
CA GLN A 79 11.49 -5.48 5.05
C GLN A 79 11.04 -4.09 4.60
N PHE A 80 10.60 -3.94 3.37
CA PHE A 80 9.98 -2.75 2.83
C PHE A 80 8.77 -3.16 1.99
N ARG A 81 7.60 -2.65 2.32
CA ARG A 81 6.34 -2.91 1.62
C ARG A 81 5.78 -1.60 1.12
N CYS A 82 5.01 -1.63 0.06
CA CYS A 82 4.35 -0.45 -0.47
C CYS A 82 2.94 -0.82 -0.91
N ASP A 83 1.98 -0.09 -0.38
CA ASP A 83 0.61 -0.04 -0.89
C ASP A 83 0.44 1.28 -1.64
N ALA A 84 -0.13 1.23 -2.85
CA ALA A 84 -0.35 2.40 -3.67
C ALA A 84 -1.84 2.72 -3.76
N ASN A 85 -2.23 3.91 -3.30
CA ASN A 85 -3.58 4.44 -3.45
C ASN A 85 -3.64 5.36 -4.67
N ILE A 86 -4.56 5.08 -5.59
CA ILE A 86 -4.66 5.78 -6.88
C ILE A 86 -6.08 6.29 -7.10
N SER A 87 -6.20 7.55 -7.51
CA SER A 87 -7.44 8.14 -7.98
C SER A 87 -7.14 9.10 -9.14
N LEU A 88 -8.08 9.22 -10.07
CA LEU A 88 -7.99 10.17 -11.18
C LEU A 88 -9.00 11.30 -11.00
N ARG A 89 -8.64 12.48 -11.50
CA ARG A 89 -9.51 13.64 -11.66
C ARG A 89 -9.28 14.28 -13.02
N LYS A 90 -10.30 14.94 -13.59
CA LYS A 90 -10.21 15.52 -14.94
C LYS A 90 -9.25 16.70 -15.00
N ASN A 91 -9.25 17.51 -13.96
CA ASN A 91 -8.37 18.69 -13.86
C ASN A 91 -7.92 18.92 -12.41
N LYS A 92 -6.92 19.80 -12.23
CA LYS A 92 -6.30 20.06 -10.92
C LYS A 92 -7.23 20.71 -9.90
N ASN A 93 -8.29 21.36 -10.35
CA ASN A 93 -9.21 22.14 -9.49
C ASN A 93 -10.37 21.28 -8.98
N GLU A 94 -10.54 20.08 -9.51
CA GLU A 94 -11.56 19.13 -9.03
C GLU A 94 -11.06 18.38 -7.80
N SER A 95 -12.00 17.91 -6.99
CA SER A 95 -11.72 16.97 -5.89
C SER A 95 -11.11 15.68 -6.42
N LEU A 96 -10.38 14.99 -5.56
CA LEU A 96 -9.87 13.66 -5.89
C LEU A 96 -11.02 12.69 -6.16
N GLY A 97 -10.86 11.86 -7.19
CA GLY A 97 -11.84 10.82 -7.51
C GLY A 97 -11.82 9.65 -6.51
N THR A 98 -12.67 8.66 -6.76
CA THR A 98 -12.69 7.42 -5.96
C THR A 98 -11.34 6.72 -6.03
N ARG A 99 -10.75 6.45 -4.89
CA ARG A 99 -9.45 5.78 -4.79
C ARG A 99 -9.59 4.26 -4.93
N THR A 100 -8.60 3.64 -5.52
CA THR A 100 -8.35 2.21 -5.47
C THR A 100 -6.99 1.97 -4.83
N GLU A 101 -6.81 0.84 -4.19
CA GLU A 101 -5.59 0.47 -3.47
C GLU A 101 -4.94 -0.73 -4.16
N ILE A 102 -3.66 -0.63 -4.51
CA ILE A 102 -2.88 -1.77 -5.01
C ILE A 102 -2.00 -2.28 -3.89
N LYS A 103 -2.14 -3.56 -3.57
CA LYS A 103 -1.34 -4.27 -2.57
C LYS A 103 -0.34 -5.24 -3.19
N ASN A 104 0.57 -5.72 -2.33
CA ASN A 104 1.53 -6.77 -2.67
C ASN A 104 2.52 -6.38 -3.78
N ILE A 105 3.00 -5.14 -3.73
CA ILE A 105 4.03 -4.68 -4.65
C ILE A 105 5.41 -4.90 -4.01
N ASN A 106 6.22 -5.77 -4.59
CA ASN A 106 7.46 -6.27 -4.02
C ASN A 106 8.74 -5.71 -4.68
N SER A 107 8.62 -4.73 -5.56
CA SER A 107 9.77 -3.99 -6.10
C SER A 107 9.38 -2.59 -6.57
N PHE A 108 10.32 -1.64 -6.55
CA PHE A 108 10.09 -0.28 -7.04
C PHE A 108 9.75 -0.22 -8.53
N ARG A 109 10.29 -1.16 -9.32
CA ARG A 109 9.93 -1.30 -10.74
C ARG A 109 8.48 -1.73 -10.90
N HIS A 110 8.01 -2.63 -10.05
CA HIS A 110 6.63 -3.10 -10.07
C HIS A 110 5.66 -2.02 -9.58
N VAL A 111 6.06 -1.15 -8.64
CA VAL A 111 5.25 0.02 -8.24
C VAL A 111 4.93 0.88 -9.46
N GLU A 112 5.93 1.26 -10.24
CA GLU A 112 5.74 2.09 -11.44
C GLU A 112 4.81 1.44 -12.45
N LYS A 113 4.99 0.15 -12.72
CA LYS A 113 4.15 -0.61 -13.64
C LYS A 113 2.70 -0.73 -13.13
N ALA A 114 2.53 -1.13 -11.88
CA ALA A 114 1.23 -1.32 -11.26
C ALA A 114 0.41 -0.01 -11.26
N ILE A 115 1.04 1.11 -10.89
CA ILE A 115 0.38 2.42 -10.92
C ILE A 115 -0.05 2.78 -12.35
N ASN A 116 0.81 2.59 -13.35
CA ASN A 116 0.46 2.88 -14.74
C ASN A 116 -0.69 1.99 -15.25
N HIS A 117 -0.71 0.71 -14.89
CA HIS A 117 -1.82 -0.18 -15.23
C HIS A 117 -3.14 0.33 -14.63
N GLU A 118 -3.13 0.69 -13.36
CA GLU A 118 -4.33 1.18 -12.68
C GLU A 118 -4.80 2.53 -13.23
N ILE A 119 -3.89 3.44 -13.55
CA ILE A 119 -4.21 4.71 -14.22
C ILE A 119 -4.94 4.44 -15.54
N ASN A 120 -4.44 3.51 -16.35
CA ASN A 120 -5.06 3.18 -17.63
C ASN A 120 -6.44 2.54 -17.44
N ARG A 121 -6.57 1.59 -16.49
CA ARG A 121 -7.86 0.97 -16.16
C ARG A 121 -8.91 2.01 -15.73
N GLN A 122 -8.55 2.90 -14.78
CA GLN A 122 -9.47 3.96 -14.33
C GLN A 122 -9.82 4.91 -15.47
N LYS A 123 -8.86 5.26 -16.31
CA LYS A 123 -9.07 6.13 -17.47
C LYS A 123 -10.09 5.53 -18.46
N GLU A 124 -9.97 4.25 -18.78
CA GLU A 124 -10.91 3.54 -19.66
C GLU A 124 -12.33 3.52 -19.10
N ILE A 125 -12.48 3.25 -17.80
CA ILE A 125 -13.79 3.26 -17.12
C ILE A 125 -14.41 4.66 -17.18
N LEU A 126 -13.65 5.69 -16.84
CA LEU A 126 -14.12 7.08 -16.84
C LEU A 126 -14.44 7.58 -18.26
N GLN A 127 -13.70 7.15 -19.28
CA GLN A 127 -13.97 7.50 -20.67
C GLN A 127 -15.28 6.88 -21.21
N LYS A 128 -15.67 5.71 -20.68
CA LYS A 128 -16.97 5.08 -20.98
C LYS A 128 -18.15 5.73 -20.25
N GLY A 129 -17.88 6.70 -19.37
CA GLY A 129 -18.90 7.35 -18.54
C GLY A 129 -19.24 6.58 -17.27
N ASP A 130 -18.55 5.50 -16.99
CA ASP A 130 -18.75 4.68 -15.79
C ASP A 130 -18.07 5.29 -14.56
N LYS A 131 -18.47 4.83 -13.37
CA LYS A 131 -17.90 5.27 -12.09
C LYS A 131 -16.86 4.27 -11.59
N ILE A 132 -15.77 4.79 -11.03
CA ILE A 132 -14.79 3.96 -10.30
C ILE A 132 -15.42 3.49 -8.99
N LYS A 133 -15.37 2.18 -8.73
CA LYS A 133 -15.72 1.58 -7.44
C LYS A 133 -14.48 1.43 -6.59
N GLN A 134 -14.59 1.76 -5.30
CA GLN A 134 -13.51 1.54 -4.36
C GLN A 134 -13.24 0.05 -4.23
N CYS A 135 -12.00 -0.35 -4.47
CA CYS A 135 -11.59 -1.75 -4.41
C CYS A 135 -10.11 -1.88 -4.05
N THR A 136 -9.76 -3.07 -3.55
CA THR A 136 -8.37 -3.49 -3.37
C THR A 136 -7.97 -4.36 -4.55
N LEU A 137 -6.81 -4.06 -5.09
CA LEU A 137 -6.21 -4.67 -6.27
C LEU A 137 -4.93 -5.39 -5.89
N GLN A 138 -4.60 -6.45 -6.62
CA GLN A 138 -3.31 -7.13 -6.53
C GLN A 138 -2.60 -7.08 -7.87
N TYR A 139 -1.33 -6.69 -7.82
CA TYR A 139 -0.46 -6.75 -8.99
C TYR A 139 0.23 -8.09 -9.07
N HIS A 140 0.22 -8.69 -10.25
CA HIS A 140 0.91 -9.94 -10.59
C HIS A 140 2.06 -9.65 -11.55
N ASP A 141 3.29 -9.75 -11.05
CA ASP A 141 4.51 -9.41 -11.80
C ASP A 141 4.77 -10.32 -13.00
N LYS A 142 4.50 -11.63 -12.87
CA LYS A 142 4.72 -12.61 -13.93
C LYS A 142 3.83 -12.38 -15.15
N SER A 143 2.56 -12.09 -14.94
CA SER A 143 1.59 -11.79 -16.00
C SER A 143 1.49 -10.31 -16.35
N ASN A 144 2.08 -9.44 -15.53
CA ASN A 144 1.97 -7.99 -15.64
C ASN A 144 0.51 -7.52 -15.66
N THR A 145 -0.33 -8.12 -14.81
CA THR A 145 -1.77 -7.85 -14.70
C THR A 145 -2.15 -7.38 -13.31
N ILE A 146 -3.32 -6.72 -13.22
CA ILE A 146 -3.94 -6.32 -11.97
C ILE A 146 -5.30 -7.01 -11.86
N ASN A 147 -5.56 -7.65 -10.72
CA ASN A 147 -6.83 -8.28 -10.42
C ASN A 147 -7.48 -7.63 -9.19
N ILE A 148 -8.82 -7.54 -9.20
CA ILE A 148 -9.58 -7.10 -8.03
C ILE A 148 -9.60 -8.27 -7.04
N ILE A 149 -9.12 -8.02 -5.80
CA ILE A 149 -9.15 -9.00 -4.71
C ILE A 149 -10.45 -8.85 -3.92
N ARG A 150 -10.83 -7.60 -3.64
CA ARG A 150 -11.97 -7.26 -2.79
C ARG A 150 -12.58 -5.94 -3.21
N SER A 151 -13.91 -5.89 -3.33
CA SER A 151 -14.65 -4.63 -3.39
C SER A 151 -14.90 -4.15 -1.97
N LYS A 152 -14.55 -2.91 -1.66
CA LYS A 152 -14.87 -2.30 -0.36
C LYS A 152 -16.26 -1.65 -0.48
N GLU A 153 -17.30 -2.38 -0.12
CA GLU A 153 -18.64 -1.81 0.00
C GLU A 153 -18.88 -1.16 1.37
N ASN A 154 -18.11 -1.57 2.39
CA ASN A 154 -18.15 -1.00 3.75
C ASN A 154 -16.74 -0.70 4.24
N THR A 155 -16.55 0.42 4.91
CA THR A 155 -15.37 0.68 5.75
C THR A 155 -15.31 -0.36 6.86
N GLU A 156 -14.31 -1.22 6.86
CA GLU A 156 -14.06 -2.07 8.01
C GLU A 156 -13.70 -1.17 9.19
N ASP A 157 -14.49 -1.26 10.23
CA ASP A 157 -14.18 -0.69 11.53
C ASP A 157 -13.09 -1.59 12.15
N TYR A 158 -11.85 -1.16 12.09
CA TYR A 158 -10.71 -1.90 12.65
C TYR A 158 -10.72 -1.92 14.18
N ARG A 159 -11.64 -1.22 14.84
CA ARG A 159 -11.81 -1.21 16.29
C ARG A 159 -10.49 -1.16 17.05
N TYR A 160 -9.63 -0.23 16.68
CA TYR A 160 -8.43 0.04 17.46
C TYR A 160 -8.85 0.55 18.84
N PHE A 161 -8.67 -0.28 19.83
CA PHE A 161 -8.85 0.10 21.23
C PHE A 161 -7.61 -0.33 22.01
N PRO A 162 -7.27 0.38 23.10
CA PRO A 162 -6.13 0.03 23.92
C PRO A 162 -6.26 -1.41 24.46
N CYS A 163 -5.15 -2.14 24.49
CA CYS A 163 -5.14 -3.45 25.11
C CYS A 163 -5.47 -3.30 26.61
N PRO A 164 -6.47 -4.01 27.15
CA PRO A 164 -6.84 -3.88 28.55
C PRO A 164 -5.76 -4.37 29.53
N ASP A 165 -4.84 -5.21 29.04
CA ASP A 165 -3.78 -5.81 29.84
C ASP A 165 -2.46 -5.02 29.80
N LEU A 166 -2.36 -3.98 28.95
CA LEU A 166 -1.15 -3.17 28.79
C LEU A 166 -1.41 -1.73 29.20
N PRO A 167 -0.54 -1.13 30.06
CA PRO A 167 -0.64 0.28 30.36
C PRO A 167 -0.28 1.13 29.15
N PRO A 168 -0.82 2.36 29.04
CA PRO A 168 -0.38 3.31 28.02
C PRO A 168 1.11 3.59 28.15
N VAL A 169 1.79 3.63 27.02
CA VAL A 169 3.18 4.11 26.94
C VAL A 169 3.13 5.64 26.89
N LEU A 170 3.75 6.30 27.86
CA LEU A 170 3.83 7.76 27.98
C LEU A 170 5.16 8.26 27.46
#